data_bebd6f0091ddbe650ff749082d8fa69f
#
_entry.id   bebd6f0091ddbe650ff749082d8fa69f
#
_cell.length_a   1.000
_cell.length_b   1.000
_cell.length_c   1.000
_cell.angle_alpha   90.00
_cell.angle_beta   90.00
_cell.angle_gamma   90.00
#
_symmetry.space_group_name_H-M   'P 1'
#
loop_
_entity.id
_entity.type
_entity.pdbx_description
1 polymer ?
#
loop_
_entity_poly.entity_id
_entity_poly.type
_entity_poly.pdbx_seq_one_letter_code
_entity_poly.pdbx_strand_id
1 'polypeptide(L)'
;MRQKLQKILVIDSSSLIALERANLLGKLEYLDFKIIAPKTVSLEVGKTGQKAIRIENLKGRSIKKANSLVGKGFGRGEAECLVLADKLKTRFIVCDDRKLLRQKYLLEDKILEKIEIVGFSFILHMFFRKKQINGIWEVFNDVIEKSNWKRSEVEAANFVFLKEMGY
;
A
#
# COMPACT_ATOMS: atom_id res chain seq x y z
N MET A 1 -25.05 -20.11 -1.82
CA MET A 1 -23.96 -19.31 -2.46
C MET A 1 -23.01 -18.81 -1.39
N ARG A 2 -21.77 -19.30 -1.34
CA ARG A 2 -20.74 -18.73 -0.45
C ARG A 2 -20.38 -17.34 -1.02
N GLN A 3 -20.75 -16.27 -0.33
CA GLN A 3 -20.22 -14.95 -0.64
C GLN A 3 -18.69 -15.05 -0.64
N LYS A 4 -18.06 -14.88 -1.79
CA LYS A 4 -16.60 -14.81 -1.91
C LYS A 4 -16.18 -13.60 -1.07
N LEU A 5 -15.60 -13.84 0.12
CA LEU A 5 -15.06 -12.78 0.97
C LEU A 5 -14.14 -11.94 0.11
N GLN A 6 -14.57 -10.73 -0.19
CA GLN A 6 -13.80 -9.80 -1.02
C GLN A 6 -12.53 -9.45 -0.25
N LYS A 7 -11.37 -9.81 -0.79
CA LYS A 7 -10.09 -9.51 -0.18
C LYS A 7 -9.90 -7.99 -0.10
N ILE A 8 -9.44 -7.50 1.03
CA ILE A 8 -9.19 -6.08 1.26
C ILE A 8 -7.69 -5.83 1.26
N LEU A 9 -7.29 -4.73 0.64
CA LEU A 9 -5.93 -4.23 0.60
C LEU A 9 -5.95 -2.76 1.05
N VAL A 10 -5.20 -2.43 2.09
CA VAL A 10 -4.98 -1.03 2.48
C VAL A 10 -3.76 -0.51 1.73
N ILE A 11 -3.85 0.72 1.22
CA ILE A 11 -2.78 1.34 0.44
C ILE A 11 -2.43 2.72 0.99
N ASP A 12 -1.14 3.01 1.05
CA ASP A 12 -0.60 4.32 1.46
C ASP A 12 -0.40 5.25 0.25
N SER A 13 -0.23 6.54 0.52
CA SER A 13 -0.04 7.58 -0.49
C SER A 13 1.19 7.38 -1.35
N SER A 14 2.31 6.90 -0.77
CA SER A 14 3.55 6.68 -1.51
C SER A 14 3.35 5.75 -2.72
N SER A 15 2.72 4.61 -2.49
CA SER A 15 2.44 3.62 -3.53
C SER A 15 1.38 4.11 -4.51
N LEU A 16 0.33 4.82 -4.04
CA LEU A 16 -0.69 5.40 -4.92
C LEU A 16 -0.11 6.46 -5.86
N ILE A 17 0.73 7.36 -5.35
CA ILE A 17 1.39 8.39 -6.14
C ILE A 17 2.33 7.75 -7.19
N ALA A 18 3.03 6.70 -6.83
CA ALA A 18 3.89 5.97 -7.76
C ALA A 18 3.08 5.35 -8.91
N LEU A 19 1.96 4.69 -8.60
CA LEU A 19 1.05 4.13 -9.59
C LEU A 19 0.38 5.22 -10.46
N GLU A 20 0.04 6.36 -9.88
CA GLU A 20 -0.52 7.51 -10.60
C GLU A 20 0.49 8.04 -11.62
N ARG A 21 1.73 8.29 -11.23
CA ARG A 21 2.80 8.77 -12.11
C ARG A 21 3.11 7.81 -13.26
N ALA A 22 3.01 6.51 -13.00
CA ALA A 22 3.16 5.48 -14.03
C ALA A 22 1.89 5.22 -14.85
N ASN A 23 0.80 5.97 -14.62
CA ASN A 23 -0.50 5.80 -15.29
C ASN A 23 -1.11 4.41 -15.11
N LEU A 24 -0.96 3.82 -13.91
CA LEU A 24 -1.40 2.46 -13.60
C LEU A 24 -2.67 2.40 -12.73
N LEU A 25 -3.16 3.55 -12.22
CA LEU A 25 -4.30 3.57 -11.29
C LEU A 25 -5.57 2.91 -11.86
N GLY A 26 -5.85 3.12 -13.15
CA GLY A 26 -7.00 2.49 -13.80
C GLY A 26 -6.96 0.97 -13.83
N LYS A 27 -5.77 0.38 -13.63
CA LYS A 27 -5.63 -1.09 -13.57
C LYS A 27 -5.98 -1.68 -12.21
N LEU A 28 -6.14 -0.86 -11.17
CA LEU A 28 -6.53 -1.33 -9.83
C LEU A 28 -7.93 -1.98 -9.84
N GLU A 29 -8.82 -1.55 -10.73
CA GLU A 29 -10.17 -2.13 -10.86
C GLU A 29 -10.17 -3.61 -11.28
N TYR A 30 -9.10 -4.09 -11.95
CA TYR A 30 -8.97 -5.48 -12.38
C TYR A 30 -8.42 -6.42 -11.29
N LEU A 31 -8.05 -5.88 -10.13
CA LEU A 31 -7.61 -6.68 -9.01
C LEU A 31 -8.80 -7.28 -8.24
N ASP A 32 -8.65 -8.52 -7.77
CA ASP A 32 -9.65 -9.18 -6.91
C ASP A 32 -9.65 -8.63 -5.48
N PHE A 33 -9.14 -7.42 -5.30
CA PHE A 33 -9.05 -6.72 -4.02
C PHE A 33 -9.91 -5.46 -4.03
N LYS A 34 -10.53 -5.20 -2.88
CA LYS A 34 -11.08 -3.89 -2.61
C LYS A 34 -9.96 -3.02 -2.04
N ILE A 35 -9.51 -2.05 -2.82
CA ILE A 35 -8.45 -1.13 -2.42
C ILE A 35 -9.07 -0.04 -1.54
N ILE A 36 -8.58 0.11 -0.33
CA ILE A 36 -9.09 1.07 0.65
C ILE A 36 -7.93 1.90 1.20
N ALA A 37 -8.14 3.20 1.36
CA ALA A 37 -7.19 4.08 2.02
C ALA A 37 -7.88 4.97 3.05
N PRO A 38 -7.17 5.40 4.11
CA PRO A 38 -7.70 6.38 5.04
C PRO A 38 -7.87 7.76 4.38
N LYS A 39 -8.72 8.60 4.96
CA LYS A 39 -8.99 9.94 4.44
C LYS A 39 -7.72 10.78 4.30
N THR A 40 -6.78 10.67 5.23
CA THR A 40 -5.52 11.40 5.19
C THR A 40 -4.72 11.10 3.92
N VAL A 41 -4.61 9.82 3.56
CA VAL A 41 -3.97 9.40 2.30
C VAL A 41 -4.67 10.02 1.09
N SER A 42 -6.00 10.10 1.10
CA SER A 42 -6.74 10.69 -0.02
C SER A 42 -6.48 12.18 -0.21
N LEU A 43 -6.01 12.89 0.82
CA LEU A 43 -5.66 14.31 0.72
C LEU A 43 -4.28 14.54 0.09
N GLU A 44 -3.43 13.52 0.11
CA GLU A 44 -2.07 13.55 -0.43
C GLU A 44 -2.01 13.15 -1.92
N VAL A 45 -3.03 12.45 -2.41
CA VAL A 45 -3.11 11.97 -3.79
C VAL A 45 -4.00 12.85 -4.65
N GLY A 46 -3.74 12.90 -5.97
CA GLY A 46 -4.55 13.63 -6.92
C GLY A 46 -5.99 13.08 -7.05
N LYS A 47 -6.85 13.83 -7.74
CA LYS A 47 -8.26 13.42 -7.97
C LYS A 47 -8.38 12.06 -8.67
N THR A 48 -7.43 11.70 -9.52
CA THR A 48 -7.40 10.41 -10.21
C THR A 48 -7.15 9.29 -9.21
N GLY A 49 -6.17 9.46 -8.30
CA GLY A 49 -5.89 8.51 -7.23
C GLY A 49 -7.08 8.29 -6.31
N GLN A 50 -7.79 9.38 -5.96
CA GLN A 50 -9.00 9.29 -5.12
C GLN A 50 -10.13 8.48 -5.76
N LYS A 51 -10.29 8.53 -7.08
CA LYS A 51 -11.31 7.76 -7.81
C LYS A 51 -11.00 6.27 -7.90
N ALA A 52 -9.73 5.91 -7.85
CA ALA A 52 -9.27 4.52 -8.00
C ALA A 52 -9.44 3.69 -6.72
N ILE A 53 -9.73 4.32 -5.58
CA ILE A 53 -9.78 3.70 -4.26
C ILE A 53 -11.07 4.02 -3.52
N ARG A 54 -11.41 3.18 -2.53
CA ARG A 54 -12.41 3.53 -1.52
C ARG A 54 -11.74 4.27 -0.36
N ILE A 55 -12.28 5.42 -0.01
CA ILE A 55 -11.81 6.21 1.12
C ILE A 55 -12.61 5.81 2.37
N GLU A 56 -11.91 5.53 3.46
CA GLU A 56 -12.49 5.20 4.75
C GLU A 56 -12.06 6.23 5.80
N ASN A 57 -13.03 6.77 6.53
CA ASN A 57 -12.76 7.74 7.58
C ASN A 57 -12.70 7.04 8.94
N LEU A 58 -11.57 7.15 9.63
CA LEU A 58 -11.43 6.65 11.00
C LEU A 58 -12.21 7.53 11.99
N LYS A 59 -12.90 6.91 12.94
CA LYS A 59 -13.69 7.61 13.95
C LYS A 59 -13.54 6.95 15.32
N GLY A 60 -13.88 7.68 16.38
CA GLY A 60 -13.94 7.16 17.74
C GLY A 60 -12.64 6.52 18.22
N ARG A 61 -12.69 5.27 18.64
CA ARG A 61 -11.52 4.53 19.16
C ARG A 61 -10.40 4.39 18.14
N SER A 62 -10.72 4.25 16.85
CA SER A 62 -9.72 4.10 15.79
C SER A 62 -8.88 5.36 15.62
N ILE A 63 -9.49 6.56 15.69
CA ILE A 63 -8.71 7.80 15.60
C ILE A 63 -7.82 8.00 16.83
N LYS A 64 -8.29 7.63 18.04
CA LYS A 64 -7.47 7.68 19.25
C LYS A 64 -6.26 6.76 19.16
N LYS A 65 -6.43 5.56 18.59
CA LYS A 65 -5.36 4.61 18.37
C LYS A 65 -4.34 5.13 17.35
N ALA A 66 -4.79 5.72 16.24
CA ALA A 66 -3.91 6.36 15.26
C ALA A 66 -3.11 7.50 15.91
N ASN A 67 -3.73 8.35 16.74
CA ASN A 67 -3.05 9.41 17.47
C ASN A 67 -1.98 8.85 18.42
N SER A 68 -2.23 7.74 19.09
CA SER A 68 -1.23 7.06 19.93
C SER A 68 -0.02 6.59 19.12
N LEU A 69 -0.22 6.04 17.91
CA LEU A 69 0.88 5.66 17.02
C LEU A 69 1.66 6.88 16.53
N VAL A 70 0.98 7.98 16.21
CA VAL A 70 1.65 9.25 15.86
C VAL A 70 2.55 9.72 17.02
N GLY A 71 2.09 9.63 18.26
CA GLY A 71 2.89 9.92 19.45
C GLY A 71 4.11 9.01 19.64
N LYS A 72 4.11 7.82 19.00
CA LYS A 72 5.25 6.88 18.94
C LYS A 72 6.16 7.13 17.72
N GLY A 73 5.94 8.18 16.95
CA GLY A 73 6.79 8.61 15.84
C GLY A 73 6.34 8.17 14.45
N PHE A 74 5.18 7.52 14.30
CA PHE A 74 4.62 7.23 12.98
C PHE A 74 4.11 8.50 12.29
N GLY A 75 4.22 8.56 10.96
CA GLY A 75 3.50 9.55 10.18
C GLY A 75 1.97 9.38 10.31
N ARG A 76 1.21 10.44 10.11
CA ARG A 76 -0.26 10.39 10.26
C ARG A 76 -0.88 9.36 9.30
N GLY A 77 -0.53 9.41 8.01
CA GLY A 77 -1.02 8.46 6.99
C GLY A 77 -0.67 7.03 7.33
N GLU A 78 0.58 6.78 7.73
CA GLU A 78 1.07 5.46 8.17
C GLU A 78 0.28 4.91 9.36
N ALA A 79 0.10 5.73 10.41
CA ALA A 79 -0.65 5.35 11.59
C ALA A 79 -2.11 5.02 11.27
N GLU A 80 -2.74 5.80 10.40
CA GLU A 80 -4.10 5.56 9.96
C GLU A 80 -4.23 4.31 9.07
N CYS A 81 -3.25 4.02 8.20
CA CYS A 81 -3.21 2.77 7.43
C CYS A 81 -3.11 1.54 8.34
N LEU A 82 -2.24 1.57 9.36
CA LEU A 82 -2.10 0.48 10.32
C LEU A 82 -3.41 0.22 11.08
N VAL A 83 -4.03 1.28 11.60
CA VAL A 83 -5.29 1.16 12.35
C VAL A 83 -6.44 0.73 11.45
N LEU A 84 -6.46 1.19 10.20
CA LEU A 84 -7.46 0.79 9.21
C LEU A 84 -7.32 -0.69 8.86
N ALA A 85 -6.10 -1.18 8.64
CA ALA A 85 -5.83 -2.58 8.36
C ALA A 85 -6.29 -3.49 9.51
N ASP A 86 -6.00 -3.11 10.76
CA ASP A 86 -6.48 -3.81 11.95
C ASP A 86 -8.01 -3.82 12.05
N LYS A 87 -8.65 -2.65 11.88
CA LYS A 87 -10.12 -2.51 11.88
C LYS A 87 -10.78 -3.41 10.83
N LEU A 88 -10.21 -3.48 9.64
CA LEU A 88 -10.74 -4.25 8.51
C LEU A 88 -10.28 -5.71 8.53
N LYS A 89 -9.44 -6.10 9.50
CA LYS A 89 -8.83 -7.44 9.62
C LYS A 89 -8.14 -7.88 8.34
N THR A 90 -7.53 -6.94 7.62
CA THR A 90 -6.69 -7.25 6.47
C THR A 90 -5.26 -7.49 6.90
N ARG A 91 -4.60 -8.41 6.19
CA ARG A 91 -3.21 -8.78 6.44
C ARG A 91 -2.21 -7.84 5.77
N PHE A 92 -2.60 -7.20 4.65
CA PHE A 92 -1.67 -6.49 3.79
C PHE A 92 -1.90 -4.98 3.79
N ILE A 93 -0.79 -4.24 3.92
CA ILE A 93 -0.70 -2.82 3.62
C ILE A 93 0.32 -2.64 2.50
N VAL A 94 -0.05 -1.94 1.43
CA VAL A 94 0.89 -1.52 0.39
C VAL A 94 1.43 -0.15 0.77
N CYS A 95 2.72 -0.11 1.07
CA CYS A 95 3.43 1.10 1.46
C CYS A 95 4.90 0.99 1.07
N ASP A 96 5.40 1.97 0.37
CA ASP A 96 6.80 2.04 -0.06
C ASP A 96 7.66 2.87 0.89
N ASP A 97 7.09 3.45 1.95
CA ASP A 97 7.87 4.13 2.99
C ASP A 97 8.59 3.12 3.89
N ARG A 98 9.92 3.09 3.75
CA ARG A 98 10.79 2.19 4.52
C ARG A 98 10.79 2.52 6.01
N LYS A 99 10.44 3.75 6.38
CA LYS A 99 10.31 4.16 7.78
C LYS A 99 9.21 3.37 8.48
N LEU A 100 8.06 3.18 7.84
CA LEU A 100 6.96 2.38 8.38
C LEU A 100 7.42 0.95 8.70
N LEU A 101 8.14 0.32 7.77
CA LEU A 101 8.64 -1.03 7.96
C LEU A 101 9.61 -1.13 9.15
N ARG A 102 10.57 -0.18 9.25
CA ARG A 102 11.53 -0.12 10.36
C ARG A 102 10.83 0.09 11.70
N GLN A 103 9.90 1.04 11.76
CA GLN A 103 9.17 1.35 12.99
C GLN A 103 8.28 0.18 13.45
N LYS A 104 7.70 -0.58 12.51
CA LYS A 104 6.91 -1.77 12.85
C LYS A 104 7.70 -2.77 13.68
N TYR A 105 8.96 -3.03 13.32
CA TYR A 105 9.81 -3.98 14.05
C TYR A 105 10.30 -3.46 15.41
N LEU A 106 10.27 -2.14 15.64
CA LEU A 106 10.64 -1.53 16.91
C LEU A 106 9.51 -1.52 17.94
N LEU A 107 8.28 -1.75 17.51
CA LEU A 107 7.11 -1.78 18.37
C LEU A 107 6.66 -3.22 18.60
N GLU A 108 6.76 -3.69 19.83
CA GLU A 108 6.16 -4.93 20.31
C GLU A 108 4.62 -4.78 20.43
N ASP A 109 3.95 -4.57 19.29
CA ASP A 109 2.49 -4.44 19.25
C ASP A 109 1.90 -5.63 18.50
N LYS A 110 1.11 -6.45 19.19
CA LYS A 110 0.46 -7.67 18.67
C LYS A 110 -0.37 -7.43 17.39
N ILE A 111 -0.78 -6.20 17.14
CA ILE A 111 -1.54 -5.83 15.95
C ILE A 111 -0.61 -5.73 14.75
N LEU A 112 0.57 -5.12 14.98
CA LEU A 112 1.57 -4.94 13.93
C LEU A 112 2.20 -6.25 13.49
N GLU A 113 2.27 -7.25 14.37
CA GLU A 113 2.79 -8.59 14.05
C GLU A 113 1.97 -9.29 12.96
N LYS A 114 0.66 -9.03 12.90
CA LYS A 114 -0.27 -9.67 11.96
C LYS A 114 -0.37 -8.98 10.60
N ILE A 115 0.19 -7.78 10.47
CA ILE A 115 0.12 -6.97 9.26
C ILE A 115 1.42 -7.11 8.48
N GLU A 116 1.33 -7.50 7.23
CA GLU A 116 2.45 -7.51 6.29
C GLU A 116 2.47 -6.21 5.49
N ILE A 117 3.62 -5.55 5.46
CA ILE A 117 3.86 -4.36 4.68
C ILE A 117 4.58 -4.78 3.41
N VAL A 118 3.97 -4.52 2.27
CA VAL A 118 4.48 -4.85 0.93
C VAL A 118 4.62 -3.57 0.11
N GLY A 119 5.53 -3.55 -0.84
CA GLY A 119 5.72 -2.41 -1.73
C GLY A 119 4.82 -2.45 -2.96
N PHE A 120 4.95 -1.45 -3.83
CA PHE A 120 4.19 -1.36 -5.09
C PHE A 120 4.42 -2.57 -6.03
N SER A 121 5.59 -3.21 -5.94
CA SER A 121 5.89 -4.44 -6.69
C SER A 121 4.91 -5.58 -6.43
N PHE A 122 4.30 -5.63 -5.25
CA PHE A 122 3.19 -6.54 -4.98
C PHE A 122 2.00 -6.26 -5.92
N ILE A 123 1.66 -4.98 -6.14
CA ILE A 123 0.63 -4.58 -7.09
C ILE A 123 1.03 -4.95 -8.53
N LEU A 124 2.29 -4.72 -8.93
CA LEU A 124 2.78 -5.12 -10.25
C LEU A 124 2.71 -6.63 -10.46
N HIS A 125 3.08 -7.42 -9.44
CA HIS A 125 2.91 -8.87 -9.47
C HIS A 125 1.45 -9.25 -9.73
N MET A 126 0.52 -8.62 -9.03
CA MET A 126 -0.91 -8.86 -9.22
C MET A 126 -1.38 -8.47 -10.63
N PHE A 127 -0.95 -7.32 -11.16
CA PHE A 127 -1.25 -6.91 -12.53
C PHE A 127 -0.72 -7.91 -13.56
N PHE A 128 0.51 -8.39 -13.38
CA PHE A 128 1.09 -9.38 -14.28
C PHE A 128 0.31 -10.70 -14.25
N ARG A 129 -0.03 -11.19 -13.06
CA ARG A 129 -0.88 -12.39 -12.88
C ARG A 129 -2.26 -12.25 -13.54
N LYS A 130 -2.81 -11.06 -13.58
CA LYS A 130 -4.09 -10.72 -14.22
C LYS A 130 -3.94 -10.34 -15.70
N LYS A 131 -2.74 -10.46 -16.27
CA LYS A 131 -2.43 -10.08 -17.67
C LYS A 131 -2.78 -8.61 -18.00
N GLN A 132 -2.68 -7.73 -17.00
CA GLN A 132 -2.91 -6.29 -17.15
C GLN A 132 -1.65 -5.55 -17.59
N ILE A 133 -0.48 -6.17 -17.44
CA ILE A 133 0.82 -5.73 -17.96
C ILE A 133 1.51 -6.92 -18.62
N ASN A 134 2.32 -6.65 -19.65
CA ASN A 134 2.99 -7.69 -20.43
C ASN A 134 4.44 -7.95 -19.94
N GLY A 135 5.13 -6.90 -19.47
CA GLY A 135 6.50 -6.99 -18.99
C GLY A 135 6.61 -6.39 -17.59
N ILE A 136 6.90 -7.22 -16.59
CA ILE A 136 6.94 -6.75 -15.21
C ILE A 136 8.15 -5.84 -14.95
N TRP A 137 9.31 -6.17 -15.51
CA TRP A 137 10.54 -5.39 -15.33
C TRP A 137 10.49 -4.04 -16.05
N GLU A 138 9.89 -4.00 -17.23
CA GLU A 138 9.69 -2.77 -17.98
C GLU A 138 8.83 -1.80 -17.17
N VAL A 139 7.69 -2.27 -16.66
CA VAL A 139 6.78 -1.46 -15.85
C VAL A 139 7.42 -1.09 -14.50
N PHE A 140 8.16 -2.01 -13.89
CA PHE A 140 8.90 -1.72 -12.66
C PHE A 140 9.88 -0.55 -12.86
N ASN A 141 10.70 -0.60 -13.90
CA ASN A 141 11.68 0.45 -14.20
C ASN A 141 10.99 1.79 -14.49
N ASP A 142 9.86 1.79 -15.21
CA ASP A 142 9.07 2.99 -15.48
C ASP A 142 8.54 3.63 -14.17
N VAL A 143 8.01 2.82 -13.24
CA VAL A 143 7.57 3.31 -11.92
C VAL A 143 8.73 3.89 -11.12
N ILE A 144 9.86 3.19 -11.07
CA ILE A 144 11.07 3.64 -10.34
C ILE A 144 11.57 4.98 -10.87
N GLU A 145 11.63 5.12 -12.19
CA GLU A 145 12.10 6.36 -12.83
C GLU A 145 11.14 7.53 -12.58
N LYS A 146 9.86 7.34 -12.84
CA LYS A 146 8.83 8.38 -12.66
C LYS A 146 8.63 8.79 -11.20
N SER A 147 8.95 7.91 -10.25
CA SER A 147 8.86 8.19 -8.82
C SER A 147 10.13 8.78 -8.22
N ASN A 148 11.22 8.92 -9.00
CA ASN A 148 12.55 9.31 -8.53
C ASN A 148 13.13 8.36 -7.47
N TRP A 149 12.82 7.07 -7.55
CA TRP A 149 13.29 6.06 -6.60
C TRP A 149 14.54 5.31 -7.06
N LYS A 150 15.12 5.71 -8.17
CA LYS A 150 16.35 5.11 -8.72
C LYS A 150 17.49 5.16 -7.69
N ARG A 151 18.14 4.02 -7.45
CA ARG A 151 19.20 3.81 -6.44
C ARG A 151 18.74 4.05 -4.99
N SER A 152 17.45 3.95 -4.73
CA SER A 152 16.90 4.08 -3.39
C SER A 152 16.69 2.73 -2.71
N GLU A 153 16.48 2.75 -1.38
CA GLU A 153 16.07 1.56 -0.63
C GLU A 153 14.71 1.02 -1.10
N VAL A 154 13.84 1.88 -1.63
CA VAL A 154 12.54 1.50 -2.18
C VAL A 154 12.73 0.66 -3.43
N GLU A 155 13.59 1.09 -4.36
CA GLU A 155 13.93 0.30 -5.55
C GLU A 155 14.50 -1.06 -5.15
N ALA A 156 15.50 -1.08 -4.26
CA ALA A 156 16.16 -2.32 -3.84
C ALA A 156 15.17 -3.33 -3.21
N ALA A 157 14.30 -2.87 -2.32
CA ALA A 157 13.33 -3.74 -1.66
C ALA A 157 12.29 -4.31 -2.64
N ASN A 158 11.79 -3.49 -3.55
CA ASN A 158 10.83 -3.93 -4.55
C ASN A 158 11.46 -4.85 -5.59
N PHE A 159 12.74 -4.62 -5.95
CA PHE A 159 13.51 -5.50 -6.82
C PHE A 159 13.68 -6.89 -6.19
N VAL A 160 14.08 -6.95 -4.92
CA VAL A 160 14.23 -8.23 -4.18
C VAL A 160 12.91 -8.98 -4.16
N PHE A 161 11.80 -8.31 -3.85
CA PHE A 161 10.48 -8.93 -3.88
C PHE A 161 10.17 -9.59 -5.22
N LEU A 162 10.39 -8.89 -6.34
CA LEU A 162 10.12 -9.47 -7.67
C LEU A 162 11.02 -10.69 -7.97
N LYS A 163 12.30 -10.64 -7.55
CA LYS A 163 13.22 -11.78 -7.68
C LYS A 163 12.76 -13.00 -6.87
N GLU A 164 12.30 -12.79 -5.66
CA GLU A 164 11.75 -13.86 -4.80
C GLU A 164 10.47 -14.47 -5.39
N MET A 165 9.69 -13.67 -6.13
CA MET A 165 8.49 -14.14 -6.84
C MET A 165 8.81 -14.86 -8.16
N GLY A 166 10.08 -14.97 -8.54
CA GLY A 166 10.53 -15.74 -9.73
C GLY A 166 10.56 -14.95 -11.04
N TYR A 167 10.64 -13.62 -10.97
CA TYR A 167 10.77 -12.76 -12.15
C TYR A 167 12.23 -12.42 -12.53
#